data_5bb4ecdc377dca4821da4ac5206c446c
#
_entry.id   5bb4ecdc377dca4821da4ac5206c446c
#
_cell.length_a   1.000
_cell.length_b   1.000
_cell.length_c   1.000
_cell.angle_alpha   90.00
_cell.angle_beta   90.00
_cell.angle_gamma   90.00
#
_symmetry.space_group_name_H-M   'P 1'
#
loop_
_entity.id
_entity.type
_entity.pdbx_description
1 polymer ?
#
loop_
_entity_poly.entity_id
_entity_poly.type
_entity_poly.pdbx_seq_one_letter_code
_entity_poly.pdbx_strand_id
1 'polypeptide(L)'
;MGDISVLEAIYNQRQFTRYKPDPVPRDVIEKIIDAATKAPSGGNKQPWHFIAITERDLIEKIGGLYRDLWLGAMGTTPSPGESPAYTSARYLANHMPEVPAMLIICADHTMGSVPYTHGEPIERGRYASSVWLAIQNLFLAAQAMGLGTRITTTHLREEQKVKDWLGIPDHVETLCLTPLGYPRGRFGPTDRLPSTEVSSFNRYGKR
;
A
#
# COMPACT_ATOMS: atom_id res chain seq x y z
N MET A 1 10.48 3.15 -21.58
CA MET A 1 10.57 3.60 -20.17
C MET A 1 11.97 4.09 -19.94
N GLY A 2 12.14 5.36 -19.49
CA GLY A 2 13.47 5.84 -19.11
C GLY A 2 13.86 5.20 -17.76
N ASP A 3 15.12 4.80 -17.63
CA ASP A 3 15.68 4.39 -16.37
C ASP A 3 15.71 5.60 -15.43
N ILE A 4 14.88 5.60 -14.37
CA ILE A 4 14.97 6.59 -13.31
C ILE A 4 15.93 6.08 -12.24
N SER A 5 16.70 6.98 -11.64
CA SER A 5 17.57 6.62 -10.52
C SER A 5 16.76 6.28 -9.28
N VAL A 6 17.35 5.50 -8.36
CA VAL A 6 16.72 5.20 -7.06
C VAL A 6 16.37 6.46 -6.29
N LEU A 7 17.25 7.45 -6.27
CA LEU A 7 17.01 8.73 -5.60
C LEU A 7 15.88 9.50 -6.26
N GLU A 8 15.84 9.54 -7.59
CA GLU A 8 14.75 10.18 -8.32
C GLU A 8 13.40 9.52 -8.00
N ALA A 9 13.35 8.18 -7.96
CA ALA A 9 12.16 7.46 -7.57
C ALA A 9 11.71 7.82 -6.15
N ILE A 10 12.64 7.85 -5.18
CA ILE A 10 12.34 8.18 -3.78
C ILE A 10 11.83 9.62 -3.63
N TYR A 11 12.48 10.59 -4.27
CA TYR A 11 12.13 12.01 -4.12
C TYR A 11 10.83 12.39 -4.84
N ASN A 12 10.43 11.65 -5.87
CA ASN A 12 9.26 11.98 -6.69
C ASN A 12 8.07 11.02 -6.46
N GLN A 13 8.22 9.97 -5.65
CA GLN A 13 7.13 9.04 -5.35
C GLN A 13 6.04 9.75 -4.56
N ARG A 14 4.80 9.59 -5.00
CA ARG A 14 3.63 10.15 -4.34
C ARG A 14 2.41 9.22 -4.44
N GLN A 15 1.46 9.44 -3.56
CA GLN A 15 0.20 8.70 -3.53
C GLN A 15 -0.80 9.31 -4.51
N PHE A 16 -1.41 8.47 -5.35
CA PHE A 16 -2.40 8.90 -6.34
C PHE A 16 -3.83 8.53 -5.91
N THR A 17 -4.79 9.33 -6.38
CA THR A 17 -6.22 9.14 -6.12
C THR A 17 -7.04 9.11 -7.40
N ARG A 18 -6.41 9.41 -8.54
CA ARG A 18 -7.05 9.46 -9.85
C ARG A 18 -6.28 8.62 -10.83
N TYR A 19 -6.95 7.66 -11.43
CA TYR A 19 -6.36 6.70 -12.38
C TYR A 19 -7.03 6.82 -13.74
N LYS A 20 -6.29 6.49 -14.79
CA LYS A 20 -6.83 6.25 -16.12
C LYS A 20 -7.51 4.87 -16.14
N PRO A 21 -8.46 4.63 -17.03
CA PRO A 21 -9.12 3.33 -17.14
C PRO A 21 -8.28 2.26 -17.86
N ASP A 22 -7.10 2.66 -18.37
CA ASP A 22 -6.23 1.74 -19.11
C ASP A 22 -5.84 0.54 -18.27
N PRO A 23 -5.98 -0.69 -18.76
CA PRO A 23 -5.64 -1.89 -18.01
C PRO A 23 -4.13 -1.95 -17.74
N VAL A 24 -3.76 -2.48 -16.59
CA VAL A 24 -2.35 -2.73 -16.25
C VAL A 24 -1.98 -4.13 -16.74
N PRO A 25 -0.98 -4.26 -17.64
CA PRO A 25 -0.58 -5.56 -18.16
C PRO A 25 -0.06 -6.49 -17.04
N ARG A 26 -0.38 -7.77 -17.14
CA ARG A 26 0.00 -8.77 -16.13
C ARG A 26 1.52 -8.84 -15.92
N ASP A 27 2.30 -8.82 -16.99
CA ASP A 27 3.76 -8.86 -16.91
C ASP A 27 4.35 -7.64 -16.19
N VAL A 28 3.68 -6.49 -16.25
CA VAL A 28 4.06 -5.28 -15.50
C VAL A 28 3.78 -5.47 -14.01
N ILE A 29 2.62 -6.03 -13.65
CA ILE A 29 2.29 -6.35 -12.26
C ILE A 29 3.29 -7.37 -11.69
N GLU A 30 3.62 -8.42 -12.44
CA GLU A 30 4.59 -9.43 -12.04
C GLU A 30 5.99 -8.84 -11.80
N LYS A 31 6.45 -7.91 -12.65
CA LYS A 31 7.73 -7.19 -12.44
C LYS A 31 7.73 -6.32 -11.18
N ILE A 32 6.62 -5.66 -10.88
CA ILE A 32 6.47 -4.85 -9.67
C ILE A 32 6.52 -5.73 -8.42
N ILE A 33 5.83 -6.87 -8.45
CA ILE A 33 5.86 -7.85 -7.36
C ILE A 33 7.25 -8.46 -7.22
N ASP A 34 7.94 -8.82 -8.32
CA ASP A 34 9.31 -9.31 -8.26
C ASP A 34 10.24 -8.30 -7.57
N ALA A 35 10.17 -7.03 -7.93
CA ALA A 35 10.94 -5.98 -7.27
C ALA A 35 10.62 -5.87 -5.77
N ALA A 36 9.36 -6.02 -5.38
CA ALA A 36 8.97 -6.04 -3.97
C ALA A 36 9.65 -7.18 -3.19
N THR A 37 9.77 -8.36 -3.79
CA THR A 37 10.43 -9.52 -3.15
C THR A 37 11.93 -9.36 -2.90
N LYS A 38 12.56 -8.32 -3.46
CA LYS A 38 14.00 -8.03 -3.20
C LYS A 38 14.22 -7.26 -1.89
N ALA A 39 13.16 -6.98 -1.15
CA ALA A 39 13.28 -6.40 0.19
C ALA A 39 13.99 -7.37 1.16
N PRO A 40 14.75 -6.86 2.13
CA PRO A 40 15.30 -7.70 3.19
C PRO A 40 14.18 -8.18 4.13
N SER A 41 14.37 -9.36 4.73
CA SER A 41 13.48 -9.88 5.76
C SER A 41 14.26 -10.58 6.87
N GLY A 42 13.74 -10.52 8.09
CA GLY A 42 14.34 -11.16 9.25
C GLY A 42 14.59 -12.66 9.01
N GLY A 43 15.84 -13.11 9.10
CA GLY A 43 16.24 -14.49 8.82
C GLY A 43 15.91 -14.97 7.40
N ASN A 44 15.71 -14.05 6.45
CA ASN A 44 15.27 -14.32 5.09
C ASN A 44 13.95 -15.12 5.02
N LYS A 45 13.06 -14.89 5.96
CA LYS A 45 11.77 -15.59 6.09
C LYS A 45 10.76 -15.24 5.01
N GLN A 46 10.84 -14.04 4.42
CA GLN A 46 10.01 -13.60 3.30
C GLN A 46 8.49 -13.78 3.56
N PRO A 47 7.95 -13.21 4.65
CA PRO A 47 6.59 -13.48 5.12
C PRO A 47 5.50 -12.76 4.31
N TRP A 48 5.81 -12.25 3.15
CA TRP A 48 4.89 -11.52 2.29
C TRP A 48 4.15 -12.41 1.33
N HIS A 49 2.90 -12.04 1.06
CA HIS A 49 2.12 -12.58 -0.05
C HIS A 49 1.40 -11.42 -0.75
N PHE A 50 1.42 -11.42 -2.08
CA PHE A 50 0.82 -10.37 -2.89
C PHE A 50 -0.32 -10.95 -3.70
N ILE A 51 -1.53 -10.39 -3.57
CA ILE A 51 -2.70 -10.77 -4.34
C ILE A 51 -3.00 -9.64 -5.32
N ALA A 52 -2.74 -9.87 -6.60
CA ALA A 52 -3.11 -8.95 -7.66
C ALA A 52 -4.54 -9.24 -8.13
N ILE A 53 -5.37 -8.21 -8.13
CA ILE A 53 -6.78 -8.29 -8.48
C ILE A 53 -7.00 -7.46 -9.75
N THR A 54 -7.37 -8.13 -10.83
CA THR A 54 -7.69 -7.54 -12.13
C THR A 54 -9.11 -7.92 -12.59
N GLU A 55 -9.76 -8.85 -11.90
CA GLU A 55 -11.15 -9.23 -12.16
C GLU A 55 -12.09 -8.08 -11.76
N ARG A 56 -12.92 -7.64 -12.71
CA ARG A 56 -13.79 -6.48 -12.54
C ARG A 56 -14.72 -6.61 -11.35
N ASP A 57 -15.37 -7.77 -11.23
CA ASP A 57 -16.34 -8.05 -10.16
C ASP A 57 -15.70 -7.99 -8.76
N LEU A 58 -14.48 -8.51 -8.62
CA LEU A 58 -13.74 -8.42 -7.36
C LEU A 58 -13.30 -6.99 -7.04
N ILE A 59 -12.86 -6.24 -8.06
CA ILE A 59 -12.50 -4.81 -7.89
C ILE A 59 -13.72 -4.01 -7.45
N GLU A 60 -14.86 -4.20 -8.08
CA GLU A 60 -16.11 -3.53 -7.72
C GLU A 60 -16.57 -3.88 -6.30
N LYS A 61 -16.47 -5.14 -5.92
CA LYS A 61 -16.86 -5.63 -4.60
C LYS A 61 -15.96 -5.07 -3.50
N ILE A 62 -14.66 -5.15 -3.65
CA ILE A 62 -13.68 -4.65 -2.67
C ILE A 62 -13.67 -3.12 -2.66
N GLY A 63 -13.74 -2.49 -3.84
CA GLY A 63 -13.82 -1.04 -3.98
C GLY A 63 -15.10 -0.46 -3.39
N GLY A 64 -16.24 -1.16 -3.53
CA GLY A 64 -17.50 -0.82 -2.89
C GLY A 64 -17.40 -0.86 -1.36
N LEU A 65 -16.84 -1.93 -0.81
CA LEU A 65 -16.59 -2.03 0.62
C LEU A 65 -15.68 -0.88 1.11
N TYR A 66 -14.57 -0.61 0.41
CA TYR A 66 -13.69 0.50 0.74
C TYR A 66 -14.43 1.83 0.77
N ARG A 67 -15.22 2.11 -0.28
CA ARG A 67 -16.03 3.33 -0.38
C ARG A 67 -16.96 3.49 0.82
N ASP A 68 -17.72 2.45 1.12
CA ASP A 68 -18.74 2.48 2.16
C ASP A 68 -18.12 2.67 3.55
N LEU A 69 -17.01 1.99 3.84
CA LEU A 69 -16.26 2.15 5.08
C LEU A 69 -15.62 3.53 5.20
N TRP A 70 -15.03 4.04 4.12
CA TRP A 70 -14.36 5.34 4.14
C TRP A 70 -15.37 6.48 4.28
N LEU A 71 -16.44 6.47 3.46
CA LEU A 71 -17.47 7.50 3.49
C LEU A 71 -18.30 7.42 4.78
N GLY A 72 -18.53 6.22 5.31
CA GLY A 72 -19.18 6.04 6.61
C GLY A 72 -18.40 6.68 7.76
N ALA A 73 -17.06 6.68 7.69
CA ALA A 73 -16.21 7.29 8.71
C ALA A 73 -16.00 8.80 8.51
N MET A 74 -15.87 9.25 7.26
CA MET A 74 -15.44 10.61 6.93
C MET A 74 -16.56 11.49 6.34
N GLY A 75 -17.74 10.92 6.15
CA GLY A 75 -18.88 11.58 5.52
C GLY A 75 -18.76 11.65 3.98
N THR A 76 -19.89 11.91 3.33
CA THR A 76 -19.97 11.98 1.85
C THR A 76 -19.58 13.35 1.31
N THR A 77 -19.66 14.40 2.12
CA THR A 77 -19.35 15.79 1.75
C THR A 77 -18.13 16.30 2.53
N PRO A 78 -17.31 17.18 1.93
CA PRO A 78 -16.20 17.81 2.66
C PRO A 78 -16.70 18.65 3.83
N SER A 79 -15.99 18.60 4.95
CA SER A 79 -16.19 19.48 6.09
C SER A 79 -15.56 20.85 5.83
N PRO A 80 -16.10 21.94 6.42
CA PRO A 80 -15.42 23.24 6.38
C PRO A 80 -13.98 23.15 6.89
N GLY A 81 -13.00 23.61 6.08
CA GLY A 81 -11.58 23.54 6.44
C GLY A 81 -10.93 22.17 6.22
N GLU A 82 -11.61 21.23 5.59
CA GLU A 82 -11.02 19.92 5.26
C GLU A 82 -9.75 20.06 4.40
N SER A 83 -8.71 19.33 4.76
CA SER A 83 -7.45 19.41 4.01
C SER A 83 -7.60 18.84 2.58
N PRO A 84 -6.83 19.34 1.60
CA PRO A 84 -6.82 18.83 0.23
C PRO A 84 -6.54 17.32 0.14
N ALA A 85 -5.80 16.78 1.11
CA ALA A 85 -5.51 15.34 1.18
C ALA A 85 -6.77 14.50 1.44
N TYR A 86 -7.67 14.96 2.32
CA TYR A 86 -8.95 14.29 2.59
C TYR A 86 -9.94 14.44 1.45
N THR A 87 -10.02 15.62 0.83
CA THR A 87 -10.83 15.84 -0.40
C THR A 87 -10.37 14.89 -1.51
N SER A 88 -9.07 14.73 -1.67
CA SER A 88 -8.49 13.80 -2.65
C SER A 88 -8.78 12.33 -2.31
N ALA A 89 -8.72 11.98 -1.02
CA ALA A 89 -9.06 10.64 -0.53
C ALA A 89 -10.55 10.32 -0.73
N ARG A 90 -11.44 11.29 -0.52
CA ARG A 90 -12.88 11.15 -0.80
C ARG A 90 -13.17 10.90 -2.27
N TYR A 91 -12.44 11.57 -3.16
CA TYR A 91 -12.52 11.28 -4.58
C TYR A 91 -12.17 9.81 -4.86
N LEU A 92 -11.05 9.32 -4.32
CA LEU A 92 -10.67 7.92 -4.49
C LEU A 92 -11.74 6.98 -3.90
N ALA A 93 -12.29 7.29 -2.74
CA ALA A 93 -13.32 6.46 -2.13
C ALA A 93 -14.50 6.24 -3.08
N ASN A 94 -14.99 7.31 -3.71
CA ASN A 94 -16.08 7.24 -4.67
C ASN A 94 -15.74 6.47 -5.96
N HIS A 95 -14.44 6.45 -6.36
CA HIS A 95 -13.98 5.86 -7.62
C HIS A 95 -13.13 4.60 -7.42
N MET A 96 -13.02 4.10 -6.19
CA MET A 96 -12.27 2.87 -5.90
C MET A 96 -12.81 1.64 -6.66
N PRO A 97 -14.13 1.50 -6.87
CA PRO A 97 -14.66 0.43 -7.71
C PRO A 97 -14.25 0.51 -9.20
N GLU A 98 -13.71 1.64 -9.66
CA GLU A 98 -13.40 1.90 -11.07
C GLU A 98 -11.91 1.74 -11.41
N VAL A 99 -11.05 1.49 -10.41
CA VAL A 99 -9.60 1.37 -10.65
C VAL A 99 -9.29 0.17 -11.54
N PRO A 100 -8.24 0.24 -12.38
CA PRO A 100 -7.95 -0.83 -13.34
C PRO A 100 -7.39 -2.10 -12.70
N ALA A 101 -6.72 -1.97 -11.55
CA ALA A 101 -6.19 -3.08 -10.77
C ALA A 101 -6.06 -2.70 -9.30
N MET A 102 -5.97 -3.70 -8.44
CA MET A 102 -5.66 -3.57 -7.02
C MET A 102 -4.63 -4.61 -6.61
N LEU A 103 -3.87 -4.30 -5.56
CA LEU A 103 -3.04 -5.27 -4.85
C LEU A 103 -3.46 -5.29 -3.38
N ILE A 104 -3.65 -6.49 -2.84
CA ILE A 104 -3.68 -6.72 -1.39
C ILE A 104 -2.35 -7.35 -1.01
N ILE A 105 -1.69 -6.73 -0.03
CA ILE A 105 -0.41 -7.21 0.47
C ILE A 105 -0.64 -7.81 1.85
N CYS A 106 -0.21 -9.05 2.00
CA CYS A 106 -0.44 -9.88 3.16
C CYS A 106 0.86 -10.23 3.87
N ALA A 107 0.75 -10.59 5.14
CA ALA A 107 1.79 -11.20 5.95
C ALA A 107 1.36 -12.59 6.41
N ASP A 108 2.18 -13.59 6.12
CA ASP A 108 2.00 -14.95 6.61
C ASP A 108 2.68 -15.11 7.98
N HIS A 109 1.88 -15.31 9.02
CA HIS A 109 2.36 -15.44 10.39
C HIS A 109 3.17 -16.72 10.63
N THR A 110 2.97 -17.76 9.81
CA THR A 110 3.72 -19.01 9.92
C THR A 110 5.17 -18.88 9.43
N MET A 111 5.41 -17.91 8.52
CA MET A 111 6.73 -17.65 7.95
C MET A 111 7.61 -16.74 8.80
N GLY A 112 7.02 -15.96 9.71
CA GLY A 112 7.67 -14.81 10.37
C GLY A 112 8.10 -15.01 11.82
N SER A 113 7.70 -16.07 12.51
CA SER A 113 7.92 -16.21 13.95
C SER A 113 9.36 -16.57 14.33
N VAL A 114 10.13 -15.55 14.68
CA VAL A 114 11.22 -15.72 15.65
C VAL A 114 10.66 -15.25 17.00
N PRO A 115 10.60 -16.08 18.03
CA PRO A 115 10.23 -15.63 19.36
C PRO A 115 11.32 -14.67 19.87
N TYR A 116 11.01 -13.37 19.87
CA TYR A 116 11.99 -12.36 20.28
C TYR A 116 12.13 -12.26 21.79
N THR A 117 11.20 -12.77 22.59
CA THR A 117 11.29 -12.69 24.04
C THR A 117 10.56 -13.87 24.68
N HIS A 118 11.32 -14.81 25.26
CA HIS A 118 10.86 -15.73 26.31
C HIS A 118 9.48 -16.41 26.15
N GLY A 119 9.07 -16.70 24.89
CA GLY A 119 7.84 -17.44 24.65
C GLY A 119 6.55 -16.60 24.54
N GLU A 120 6.63 -15.28 24.70
CA GLU A 120 5.46 -14.43 24.49
C GLU A 120 5.12 -14.29 23.01
N PRO A 121 3.84 -14.36 22.62
CA PRO A 121 3.42 -14.09 21.24
C PRO A 121 3.82 -12.68 20.83
N ILE A 122 4.45 -12.53 19.68
CA ILE A 122 4.73 -11.20 19.14
C ILE A 122 3.41 -10.59 18.68
N GLU A 123 3.10 -9.39 19.19
CA GLU A 123 1.90 -8.66 18.81
C GLU A 123 1.77 -8.49 17.28
N ARG A 124 0.52 -8.51 16.80
CA ARG A 124 0.19 -8.16 15.41
C ARG A 124 0.97 -6.91 14.96
N GLY A 125 1.60 -6.99 13.81
CA GLY A 125 2.35 -5.87 13.23
C GLY A 125 3.86 -5.93 13.37
N ARG A 126 4.44 -6.66 14.33
CA ARG A 126 5.91 -6.82 14.40
C ARG A 126 6.47 -7.67 13.27
N TYR A 127 5.73 -8.68 12.81
CA TYR A 127 6.08 -9.47 11.61
C TYR A 127 6.00 -8.65 10.34
N ALA A 128 5.11 -7.68 10.34
CA ALA A 128 4.86 -6.82 9.20
C ALA A 128 6.05 -5.93 8.84
N SER A 129 7.04 -5.75 9.73
CA SER A 129 8.19 -4.88 9.47
C SER A 129 8.90 -5.20 8.15
N SER A 130 9.14 -6.49 7.87
CA SER A 130 9.75 -6.93 6.61
C SER A 130 8.82 -6.69 5.41
N VAL A 131 7.51 -6.88 5.60
CA VAL A 131 6.54 -6.69 4.52
C VAL A 131 6.39 -5.21 4.16
N TRP A 132 6.49 -4.29 5.13
CA TRP A 132 6.48 -2.85 4.85
C TRP A 132 7.64 -2.40 3.99
N LEU A 133 8.81 -3.03 4.11
CA LEU A 133 9.95 -2.79 3.23
C LEU A 133 9.65 -3.25 1.79
N ALA A 134 9.02 -4.41 1.64
CA ALA A 134 8.59 -4.92 0.35
C ALA A 134 7.52 -4.02 -0.29
N ILE A 135 6.57 -3.48 0.50
CA ILE A 135 5.56 -2.53 0.03
C ILE A 135 6.23 -1.25 -0.52
N GLN A 136 7.24 -0.73 0.16
CA GLN A 136 7.95 0.45 -0.34
C GLN A 136 8.69 0.16 -1.65
N ASN A 137 9.36 -1.00 -1.78
CA ASN A 137 9.95 -1.41 -3.04
C ASN A 137 8.91 -1.51 -4.16
N LEU A 138 7.74 -2.09 -3.87
CA LEU A 138 6.62 -2.18 -4.79
C LEU A 138 6.20 -0.80 -5.31
N PHE A 139 6.08 0.19 -4.44
CA PHE A 139 5.67 1.54 -4.81
C PHE A 139 6.72 2.25 -5.67
N LEU A 140 8.01 2.07 -5.38
CA LEU A 140 9.10 2.63 -6.19
C LEU A 140 9.18 1.96 -7.57
N ALA A 141 9.01 0.64 -7.63
CA ALA A 141 8.97 -0.10 -8.89
C ALA A 141 7.77 0.29 -9.75
N ALA A 142 6.59 0.45 -9.14
CA ALA A 142 5.40 0.92 -9.83
C ALA A 142 5.63 2.30 -10.46
N GLN A 143 6.21 3.23 -9.70
CA GLN A 143 6.57 4.56 -10.23
C GLN A 143 7.56 4.47 -11.39
N ALA A 144 8.61 3.66 -11.29
CA ALA A 144 9.58 3.48 -12.37
C ALA A 144 8.94 2.93 -13.65
N MET A 145 7.81 2.22 -13.51
CA MET A 145 7.00 1.72 -14.61
C MET A 145 5.85 2.67 -15.01
N GLY A 146 5.82 3.89 -14.46
CA GLY A 146 4.80 4.91 -14.78
C GLY A 146 3.44 4.66 -14.13
N LEU A 147 3.36 3.78 -13.13
CA LEU A 147 2.14 3.44 -12.42
C LEU A 147 2.04 4.16 -11.07
N GLY A 148 0.85 4.64 -10.79
CA GLY A 148 0.49 5.23 -9.49
C GLY A 148 -0.04 4.18 -8.53
N THR A 149 0.26 4.40 -7.26
CA THR A 149 -0.20 3.59 -6.13
C THR A 149 -0.76 4.48 -5.03
N ARG A 150 -1.49 3.90 -4.10
CA ARG A 150 -1.88 4.55 -2.85
C ARG A 150 -2.08 3.52 -1.76
N ILE A 151 -1.33 3.64 -0.67
CA ILE A 151 -1.56 2.79 0.50
C ILE A 151 -2.87 3.13 1.18
N THR A 152 -3.64 2.11 1.54
CA THR A 152 -4.81 2.22 2.41
C THR A 152 -4.97 0.99 3.29
N THR A 153 -5.49 1.20 4.49
CA THR A 153 -5.78 0.16 5.49
C THR A 153 -7.27 0.13 5.87
N THR A 154 -8.11 0.87 5.14
CA THR A 154 -9.55 1.01 5.45
C THR A 154 -10.27 -0.34 5.45
N HIS A 155 -9.88 -1.28 4.56
CA HIS A 155 -10.47 -2.62 4.47
C HIS A 155 -10.27 -3.46 5.73
N LEU A 156 -9.28 -3.14 6.58
CA LEU A 156 -9.01 -3.87 7.82
C LEU A 156 -10.18 -3.79 8.83
N ARG A 157 -11.07 -2.84 8.69
CA ARG A 157 -12.30 -2.77 9.49
C ARG A 157 -13.27 -3.91 9.21
N GLU A 158 -13.15 -4.52 8.05
CA GLU A 158 -13.94 -5.66 7.59
C GLU A 158 -13.01 -6.69 6.93
N GLU A 159 -11.85 -6.91 7.52
CA GLU A 159 -10.79 -7.77 6.99
C GLU A 159 -11.32 -9.16 6.63
N GLN A 160 -12.15 -9.75 7.50
CA GLN A 160 -12.67 -11.10 7.29
C GLN A 160 -13.48 -11.21 6.00
N LYS A 161 -14.30 -10.21 5.66
CA LYS A 161 -15.04 -10.20 4.40
C LYS A 161 -14.11 -10.26 3.18
N VAL A 162 -13.02 -9.49 3.23
CA VAL A 162 -12.03 -9.49 2.14
C VAL A 162 -11.30 -10.82 2.06
N LYS A 163 -10.95 -11.41 3.20
CA LYS A 163 -10.33 -12.74 3.28
C LYS A 163 -11.25 -13.81 2.68
N ASP A 164 -12.52 -13.80 3.04
CA ASP A 164 -13.52 -14.75 2.53
C ASP A 164 -13.68 -14.65 1.01
N TRP A 165 -13.70 -13.42 0.47
CA TRP A 165 -13.84 -13.21 -0.98
C TRP A 165 -12.63 -13.65 -1.78
N LEU A 166 -11.44 -13.59 -1.19
CA LEU A 166 -10.18 -13.92 -1.86
C LEU A 166 -9.61 -15.28 -1.46
N GLY A 167 -10.30 -16.02 -0.57
CA GLY A 167 -9.82 -17.31 -0.07
C GLY A 167 -8.54 -17.21 0.75
N ILE A 168 -8.33 -16.10 1.47
CA ILE A 168 -7.13 -15.90 2.30
C ILE A 168 -7.30 -16.68 3.61
N PRO A 169 -6.35 -17.58 3.96
CA PRO A 169 -6.46 -18.40 5.16
C PRO A 169 -6.26 -17.57 6.45
N ASP A 170 -6.74 -18.07 7.58
CA ASP A 170 -6.76 -17.34 8.87
C ASP A 170 -5.37 -16.93 9.36
N HIS A 171 -4.35 -17.73 9.10
CA HIS A 171 -2.96 -17.43 9.49
C HIS A 171 -2.27 -16.37 8.62
N VAL A 172 -2.94 -15.85 7.60
CA VAL A 172 -2.45 -14.78 6.74
C VAL A 172 -3.23 -13.50 7.04
N GLU A 173 -2.54 -12.47 7.47
CA GLU A 173 -3.08 -11.13 7.75
C GLU A 173 -2.98 -10.25 6.51
N THR A 174 -4.02 -9.46 6.22
CA THR A 174 -3.92 -8.42 5.21
C THR A 174 -3.33 -7.15 5.83
N LEU A 175 -2.31 -6.55 5.23
CA LEU A 175 -1.65 -5.35 5.77
C LEU A 175 -2.13 -4.08 5.10
N CYS A 176 -2.21 -4.08 3.80
CA CYS A 176 -2.71 -2.94 3.07
C CYS A 176 -3.34 -3.35 1.74
N LEU A 177 -4.21 -2.47 1.27
CA LEU A 177 -4.77 -2.45 -0.07
C LEU A 177 -4.14 -1.27 -0.82
N THR A 178 -3.78 -1.46 -2.07
CA THR A 178 -3.38 -0.37 -2.97
C THR A 178 -4.06 -0.50 -4.33
N PRO A 179 -4.75 0.53 -4.81
CA PRO A 179 -5.09 0.62 -6.21
C PRO A 179 -3.80 0.75 -7.03
N LEU A 180 -3.80 0.21 -8.23
CA LEU A 180 -2.69 0.24 -9.17
C LEU A 180 -3.20 0.63 -10.56
N GLY A 181 -2.58 1.63 -11.18
CA GLY A 181 -2.97 2.07 -12.52
C GLY A 181 -2.18 3.28 -13.00
N TYR A 182 -2.35 3.65 -14.26
CA TYR A 182 -1.72 4.85 -14.81
C TYR A 182 -2.36 6.10 -14.20
N PRO A 183 -1.58 7.00 -13.55
CA PRO A 183 -2.16 8.13 -12.86
C PRO A 183 -2.66 9.21 -13.82
N ARG A 184 -3.71 9.95 -13.43
CA ARG A 184 -4.14 11.19 -14.09
C ARG A 184 -3.38 12.43 -13.60
N GLY A 185 -2.26 12.26 -12.94
CA GLY A 185 -1.39 13.31 -12.42
C GLY A 185 0.06 13.04 -12.78
N ARG A 186 0.94 13.91 -12.30
CA ARG A 186 2.39 13.77 -12.51
C ARG A 186 3.04 13.32 -11.21
N PHE A 187 4.09 12.52 -11.34
CA PHE A 187 5.04 12.30 -10.25
C PHE A 187 5.74 13.62 -9.94
N GLY A 188 6.25 13.74 -8.74
CA GLY A 188 6.95 14.93 -8.30
C GLY A 188 7.07 14.98 -6.78
N PRO A 189 7.89 15.87 -6.25
CA PRO A 189 8.14 15.96 -4.82
C PRO A 189 6.86 16.24 -4.03
N THR A 190 6.87 15.79 -2.80
CA THR A 190 5.83 16.08 -1.80
C THR A 190 6.47 16.82 -0.64
N ASP A 191 5.72 17.69 0.04
CA ASP A 191 6.20 18.38 1.21
C ASP A 191 6.59 17.39 2.30
N ARG A 192 7.73 17.62 2.91
CA ARG A 192 8.26 16.85 4.03
C ARG A 192 8.94 17.79 5.02
N LEU A 193 8.93 17.39 6.28
CA LEU A 193 9.76 18.04 7.29
C LEU A 193 11.23 17.93 6.88
N PRO A 194 12.03 18.97 7.10
CA PRO A 194 13.47 18.90 6.89
C PRO A 194 14.09 17.75 7.71
N SER A 195 15.08 17.07 7.15
CA SER A 195 15.75 15.96 7.85
C SER A 195 16.33 16.39 9.20
N THR A 196 16.76 17.64 9.32
CA THR A 196 17.24 18.22 10.57
C THR A 196 16.18 18.25 11.68
N GLU A 197 14.89 18.29 11.36
CA GLU A 197 13.83 18.28 12.38
C GLU A 197 13.48 16.87 12.87
N VAL A 198 13.79 15.85 12.07
CA VAL A 198 13.42 14.45 12.33
C VAL A 198 14.62 13.54 12.59
N SER A 199 15.82 14.12 12.75
CA SER A 199 17.06 13.39 13.04
C SER A 199 17.78 13.92 14.27
N SER A 200 18.57 13.06 14.90
CA SER A 200 19.42 13.41 16.03
C SER A 200 20.71 12.61 15.93
N PHE A 201 21.81 13.14 16.46
CA PHE A 201 23.10 12.47 16.52
C PHE A 201 23.39 11.97 17.94
N ASN A 202 23.74 10.69 18.06
CA ASN A 202 24.12 10.00 19.29
C ASN A 202 23.02 9.89 20.37
N ARG A 203 22.18 10.92 20.56
CA ARG A 203 21.09 10.94 21.55
C ARG A 203 19.90 11.67 20.99
N TYR A 204 18.70 11.23 21.38
CA TYR A 204 17.45 11.88 20.96
C TYR A 204 17.47 13.38 21.31
N GLY A 205 17.08 14.22 20.35
CA GLY A 205 17.05 15.69 20.49
C GLY A 205 18.42 16.38 20.39
N LYS A 206 19.53 15.67 20.26
CA LYS A 206 20.85 16.24 19.98
C LYS A 206 21.08 16.40 18.48
N ARG A 207 21.48 17.60 18.06
CA ARG A 207 21.79 17.95 16.67
C ARG A 207 23.28 18.27 16.52
#